data_323655cd8180c723109964922638712c
#
_entry.id   323655cd8180c723109964922638712c
#
_cell.length_a   1.000
_cell.length_b   1.000
_cell.length_c   1.000
_cell.angle_alpha   90.00
_cell.angle_beta   90.00
_cell.angle_gamma   90.00
#
_symmetry.space_group_name_H-M   'P 1'
#
loop_
_entity.id
_entity.type
_entity.pdbx_description
1 polymer ?
#
loop_
_entity_poly.entity_id
_entity_poly.type
_entity_poly.pdbx_seq_one_letter_code
_entity_poly.pdbx_strand_id
1 'polypeptide(L)'
;MFLSHWKKSAAVFAALLGISGAVFLGGCGMWKSGVPKEDAVNMAEASSVKVKDPNFKPGTAIVHRDADVEYSVPEGVSILMYHMIGDMKNNSAVMTEDNLRIQMQYLKDHGYHPITMQELYDYVTKGEKLPSKPVCITFDDGYLDSYTIVYPMMKEFGYPWTLFLITDDVGKSYNRMTWEQLKEMADSGAVTIANHTLSHPKLHNLPTRAEK
;
A
#
# COMPACT_ATOMS: atom_id res chain seq x y z
N MET A 1 -16.88 -23.34 12.56
CA MET A 1 -15.44 -23.63 12.78
C MET A 1 -14.51 -22.73 11.96
N PHE A 2 -15.00 -22.05 10.94
CA PHE A 2 -14.23 -21.13 10.05
C PHE A 2 -13.96 -19.73 10.69
N LEU A 3 -14.84 -19.25 11.53
CA LEU A 3 -14.72 -17.91 12.17
C LEU A 3 -13.57 -17.77 13.17
N SER A 4 -13.07 -18.87 13.74
CA SER A 4 -11.99 -18.82 14.74
C SER A 4 -10.60 -18.58 14.12
N HIS A 5 -10.40 -18.98 12.87
CA HIS A 5 -9.12 -18.77 12.17
C HIS A 5 -9.04 -17.34 11.61
N TRP A 6 -10.15 -16.76 11.22
CA TRP A 6 -10.17 -15.42 10.65
C TRP A 6 -9.99 -14.29 11.67
N LYS A 7 -10.48 -14.48 12.91
CA LYS A 7 -10.21 -13.53 14.00
C LYS A 7 -8.72 -13.37 14.31
N LYS A 8 -7.90 -14.40 14.05
CA LYS A 8 -6.43 -14.31 14.24
C LYS A 8 -5.75 -13.54 13.11
N SER A 9 -6.24 -13.65 11.89
CA SER A 9 -5.73 -12.90 10.73
C SER A 9 -6.12 -11.42 10.79
N ALA A 10 -7.35 -11.11 11.25
CA ALA A 10 -7.81 -9.74 11.46
C ALA A 10 -6.99 -8.99 12.52
N ALA A 11 -6.53 -9.70 13.58
CA ALA A 11 -5.67 -9.09 14.59
C ALA A 11 -4.27 -8.69 14.05
N VAL A 12 -3.75 -9.43 13.08
CA VAL A 12 -2.49 -9.08 12.39
C VAL A 12 -2.71 -7.87 11.46
N PHE A 13 -3.86 -7.78 10.80
CA PHE A 13 -4.22 -6.63 9.96
C PHE A 13 -4.46 -5.35 10.79
N ALA A 14 -5.13 -5.45 11.92
CA ALA A 14 -5.35 -4.32 12.83
C ALA A 14 -4.04 -3.76 13.38
N ALA A 15 -3.02 -4.61 13.61
CA ALA A 15 -1.69 -4.16 14.03
C ALA A 15 -0.93 -3.40 12.92
N LEU A 16 -1.20 -3.69 11.65
CA LEU A 16 -0.60 -2.98 10.52
C LEU A 16 -1.28 -1.63 10.22
N LEU A 17 -2.57 -1.51 10.49
CA LEU A 17 -3.36 -0.27 10.27
C LEU A 17 -3.46 0.61 11.52
N GLY A 18 -3.21 0.09 12.71
CA GLY A 18 -3.35 0.79 13.98
C GLY A 18 -2.25 1.83 14.30
N ILE A 19 -1.29 2.07 13.42
CA ILE A 19 -0.18 3.02 13.66
C ILE A 19 -0.42 4.39 13.02
N SER A 20 -1.60 4.70 12.57
CA SER A 20 -1.93 6.02 12.02
C SER A 20 -2.30 7.09 13.05
N GLY A 21 -1.80 6.99 14.28
CA GLY A 21 -2.18 7.94 15.33
C GLY A 21 -1.18 8.23 16.44
N ALA A 22 0.05 7.72 16.37
CA ALA A 22 1.05 8.00 17.40
C ALA A 22 1.95 9.17 16.98
N VAL A 23 1.63 10.35 17.48
CA VAL A 23 2.54 11.49 17.60
C VAL A 23 3.72 11.05 18.47
N PHE A 24 4.91 10.92 17.92
CA PHE A 24 6.14 10.75 18.68
C PHE A 24 6.51 12.09 19.31
N LEU A 25 6.14 12.29 20.56
CA LEU A 25 6.74 13.29 21.44
C LEU A 25 7.70 12.58 22.40
N GLY A 26 8.97 12.83 22.21
CA GLY A 26 9.98 12.79 23.27
C GLY A 26 10.63 11.45 23.56
N GLY A 27 11.90 11.36 23.19
CA GLY A 27 12.83 10.34 23.67
C GLY A 27 14.23 10.61 23.12
N CYS A 28 15.00 11.42 23.83
CA CYS A 28 16.40 11.71 23.52
C CYS A 28 17.25 10.44 23.78
N GLY A 29 17.74 9.81 22.72
CA GLY A 29 18.70 8.72 22.79
C GLY A 29 19.66 8.83 21.61
N MET A 30 20.94 9.10 21.91
CA MET A 30 22.00 9.30 20.92
C MET A 30 22.11 8.13 19.93
N TRP A 31 21.76 8.37 18.69
CA TRP A 31 22.16 7.53 17.58
C TRP A 31 23.24 8.25 16.76
N LYS A 32 24.50 7.78 16.91
CA LYS A 32 25.60 8.17 16.04
C LYS A 32 25.60 7.25 14.84
N SER A 33 24.92 7.62 13.77
CA SER A 33 25.16 7.11 12.43
C SER A 33 25.00 8.27 11.44
N GLY A 34 26.02 8.45 10.61
CA GLY A 34 26.17 9.60 9.72
C GLY A 34 25.23 9.60 8.53
N VAL A 35 23.96 9.88 8.78
CA VAL A 35 23.02 10.31 7.74
C VAL A 35 23.09 11.84 7.72
N PRO A 36 23.33 12.48 6.58
CA PRO A 36 23.30 13.94 6.47
C PRO A 36 21.95 14.46 6.95
N LYS A 37 21.97 15.46 7.83
CA LYS A 37 20.75 16.06 8.39
C LYS A 37 19.89 16.81 7.39
N GLU A 38 20.33 16.92 6.14
CA GLU A 38 19.64 17.64 5.06
C GLU A 38 18.61 16.79 4.31
N ASP A 39 18.67 15.45 4.41
CA ASP A 39 17.77 14.54 3.69
C ASP A 39 16.57 14.06 4.52
N ALA A 40 16.46 14.49 5.76
CA ALA A 40 15.24 14.28 6.54
C ALA A 40 14.15 15.23 6.02
N VAL A 41 13.47 14.84 4.94
CA VAL A 41 12.27 15.53 4.49
C VAL A 41 11.33 15.64 5.69
N ASN A 42 11.08 16.87 6.10
CA ASN A 42 10.23 17.15 7.25
C ASN A 42 8.82 16.67 6.92
N MET A 43 8.43 15.49 7.45
CA MET A 43 7.11 14.91 7.25
C MET A 43 5.97 15.87 7.65
N ALA A 44 6.27 16.90 8.45
CA ALA A 44 5.32 17.95 8.78
C ALA A 44 5.04 18.92 7.60
N GLU A 45 5.99 19.08 6.67
CA GLU A 45 5.76 19.91 5.46
C GLU A 45 4.94 19.16 4.40
N ALA A 46 4.94 17.82 4.39
CA ALA A 46 4.09 17.02 3.53
C ALA A 46 2.59 17.28 3.77
N SER A 47 2.21 17.75 4.95
CA SER A 47 0.82 18.09 5.30
C SER A 47 0.31 19.40 4.72
N SER A 48 1.13 20.18 4.00
CA SER A 48 0.74 21.52 3.48
C SER A 48 0.15 21.47 2.07
N VAL A 49 0.11 20.33 1.40
CA VAL A 49 -0.53 20.19 0.09
C VAL A 49 -2.05 20.28 0.28
N LYS A 50 -2.65 21.36 -0.21
CA LYS A 50 -4.10 21.56 -0.18
C LYS A 50 -4.77 20.61 -1.17
N VAL A 51 -5.11 19.42 -0.72
CA VAL A 51 -5.99 18.52 -1.46
C VAL A 51 -7.40 19.11 -1.43
N LYS A 52 -8.05 19.19 -2.58
CA LYS A 52 -9.40 19.78 -2.71
C LYS A 52 -10.50 18.88 -2.14
N ASP A 53 -10.23 17.60 -1.91
CA ASP A 53 -11.18 16.67 -1.32
C ASP A 53 -11.10 16.76 0.21
N PRO A 54 -12.21 17.14 0.90
CA PRO A 54 -12.22 17.24 2.37
C PRO A 54 -12.02 15.88 3.09
N ASN A 55 -12.19 14.75 2.38
CA ASN A 55 -11.98 13.41 2.91
C ASN A 55 -10.58 12.85 2.61
N PHE A 56 -9.77 13.59 1.86
CA PHE A 56 -8.43 13.13 1.51
C PHE A 56 -7.53 13.03 2.75
N LYS A 57 -6.96 11.84 2.91
CA LYS A 57 -5.87 11.59 3.86
C LYS A 57 -4.60 11.34 3.05
N PRO A 58 -3.52 12.12 3.24
CA PRO A 58 -2.27 11.89 2.52
C PRO A 58 -1.82 10.43 2.60
N GLY A 59 -1.41 9.86 1.47
CA GLY A 59 -1.01 8.47 1.38
C GLY A 59 -2.15 7.45 1.38
N THR A 60 -3.41 7.90 1.22
CA THR A 60 -4.57 7.01 1.08
C THR A 60 -5.19 7.22 -0.30
N ALA A 61 -5.46 6.14 -1.03
CA ALA A 61 -6.08 6.21 -2.33
C ALA A 61 -7.53 6.72 -2.25
N ILE A 62 -7.89 7.61 -3.17
CA ILE A 62 -9.26 8.08 -3.37
C ILE A 62 -9.93 7.15 -4.38
N VAL A 63 -11.13 6.69 -4.05
CA VAL A 63 -11.88 5.77 -4.90
C VAL A 63 -13.04 6.49 -5.53
N HIS A 64 -13.09 6.45 -6.86
CA HIS A 64 -14.22 6.91 -7.65
C HIS A 64 -14.92 5.70 -8.26
N ARG A 65 -16.20 5.55 -8.00
CA ARG A 65 -17.04 4.47 -8.55
C ARG A 65 -18.30 5.03 -9.16
N ASP A 66 -18.82 4.31 -10.14
CA ASP A 66 -20.10 4.63 -10.77
C ASP A 66 -21.25 4.46 -9.77
N ALA A 67 -22.32 5.23 -9.95
CA ALA A 67 -23.43 5.28 -9.00
C ALA A 67 -24.29 4.00 -9.00
N ASP A 68 -24.18 3.16 -10.03
CA ASP A 68 -24.90 1.92 -10.22
C ASP A 68 -24.17 0.67 -9.67
N VAL A 69 -23.01 0.86 -9.05
CA VAL A 69 -22.28 -0.26 -8.44
C VAL A 69 -23.05 -0.84 -7.25
N GLU A 70 -23.36 -2.12 -7.34
CA GLU A 70 -24.03 -2.85 -6.25
C GLU A 70 -23.08 -3.13 -5.08
N TYR A 71 -23.57 -2.96 -3.86
CA TYR A 71 -22.83 -3.22 -2.62
C TYR A 71 -23.45 -4.35 -1.82
N SER A 72 -22.62 -5.29 -1.41
CA SER A 72 -23.02 -6.46 -0.62
C SER A 72 -21.97 -6.82 0.44
N VAL A 73 -22.26 -7.83 1.24
CA VAL A 73 -21.30 -8.47 2.14
C VAL A 73 -20.79 -9.71 1.42
N PRO A 74 -19.59 -9.69 0.83
CA PRO A 74 -19.06 -10.85 0.10
C PRO A 74 -18.63 -11.96 1.06
N GLU A 75 -18.54 -13.20 0.57
CA GLU A 75 -17.98 -14.33 1.35
C GLU A 75 -16.47 -14.19 1.58
N GLY A 76 -15.78 -13.44 0.73
CA GLY A 76 -14.35 -13.17 0.82
C GLY A 76 -13.90 -12.12 -0.19
N VAL A 77 -12.68 -11.63 0.00
CA VAL A 77 -12.05 -10.65 -0.87
C VAL A 77 -10.70 -11.20 -1.35
N SER A 78 -10.49 -11.19 -2.66
CA SER A 78 -9.19 -11.53 -3.25
C SER A 78 -8.21 -10.38 -3.06
N ILE A 79 -6.96 -10.71 -2.71
CA ILE A 79 -5.85 -9.76 -2.63
C ILE A 79 -4.79 -10.22 -3.62
N LEU A 80 -4.53 -9.40 -4.63
CA LEU A 80 -3.47 -9.63 -5.60
C LEU A 80 -2.19 -8.98 -5.08
N MET A 81 -1.15 -9.78 -4.94
CA MET A 81 0.15 -9.34 -4.43
C MET A 81 1.19 -9.39 -5.54
N TYR A 82 1.78 -8.25 -5.83
CA TYR A 82 2.86 -8.07 -6.80
C TYR A 82 4.10 -7.52 -6.11
N HIS A 83 5.24 -7.58 -6.79
CA HIS A 83 6.49 -6.98 -6.33
C HIS A 83 7.08 -6.11 -7.44
N MET A 84 7.92 -6.68 -8.29
CA MET A 84 8.63 -5.96 -9.35
C MET A 84 7.96 -6.14 -10.71
N ILE A 85 7.88 -5.07 -11.49
CA ILE A 85 7.46 -5.12 -12.89
C ILE A 85 8.67 -4.94 -13.80
N GLY A 86 8.94 -5.93 -14.64
CA GLY A 86 10.10 -5.93 -15.52
C GLY A 86 10.23 -7.22 -16.30
N ASP A 87 11.35 -7.39 -16.98
CA ASP A 87 11.67 -8.61 -17.75
C ASP A 87 12.86 -9.35 -17.10
N MET A 88 12.59 -10.11 -16.07
CA MET A 88 13.59 -10.99 -15.43
C MET A 88 13.16 -12.44 -15.52
N LYS A 89 13.88 -13.22 -16.30
CA LYS A 89 13.63 -14.66 -16.46
C LYS A 89 13.87 -15.41 -15.15
N ASN A 90 13.01 -16.40 -14.88
CA ASN A 90 13.12 -17.31 -13.72
C ASN A 90 13.02 -16.62 -12.34
N ASN A 91 12.35 -15.47 -12.26
CA ASN A 91 12.04 -14.84 -11.00
C ASN A 91 10.51 -14.71 -10.85
N SER A 92 9.92 -15.49 -9.95
CA SER A 92 8.46 -15.51 -9.72
C SER A 92 7.92 -14.22 -9.09
N ALA A 93 8.78 -13.37 -8.52
CA ALA A 93 8.41 -12.07 -7.98
C ALA A 93 8.40 -10.96 -9.04
N VAL A 94 8.76 -11.28 -10.29
CA VAL A 94 8.79 -10.32 -11.39
C VAL A 94 7.72 -10.66 -12.42
N MET A 95 6.93 -9.67 -12.78
CA MET A 95 5.91 -9.75 -13.82
C MET A 95 6.24 -8.75 -14.93
N THR A 96 5.96 -9.10 -16.20
CA THR A 96 6.09 -8.14 -17.29
C THR A 96 4.97 -7.09 -17.25
N GLU A 97 5.26 -5.90 -17.77
CA GLU A 97 4.26 -4.83 -17.91
C GLU A 97 3.03 -5.30 -18.72
N ASP A 98 3.25 -6.01 -19.83
CA ASP A 98 2.17 -6.54 -20.67
C ASP A 98 1.26 -7.49 -19.88
N ASN A 99 1.84 -8.39 -19.07
CA ASN A 99 1.05 -9.31 -18.27
C ASN A 99 0.26 -8.58 -17.17
N LEU A 100 0.85 -7.56 -16.54
CA LEU A 100 0.12 -6.74 -15.59
C LEU A 100 -1.06 -6.05 -16.26
N ARG A 101 -0.85 -5.43 -17.43
CA ARG A 101 -1.90 -4.77 -18.20
C ARG A 101 -3.01 -5.72 -18.60
N ILE A 102 -2.68 -6.94 -19.05
CA ILE A 102 -3.67 -7.98 -19.35
C ILE A 102 -4.50 -8.32 -18.13
N GLN A 103 -3.89 -8.42 -16.94
CA GLN A 103 -4.63 -8.71 -15.71
C GLN A 103 -5.52 -7.55 -15.29
N MET A 104 -5.07 -6.30 -15.38
CA MET A 104 -5.92 -5.13 -15.08
C MET A 104 -7.10 -5.03 -16.06
N GLN A 105 -6.86 -5.31 -17.35
CA GLN A 105 -7.92 -5.35 -18.34
C GLN A 105 -8.92 -6.49 -18.05
N TYR A 106 -8.42 -7.67 -17.64
CA TYR A 106 -9.28 -8.78 -17.23
C TYR A 106 -10.21 -8.39 -16.08
N LEU A 107 -9.69 -7.72 -15.05
CA LEU A 107 -10.48 -7.24 -13.93
C LEU A 107 -11.61 -6.33 -14.42
N LYS A 108 -11.30 -5.40 -15.33
CA LYS A 108 -12.25 -4.48 -15.93
C LYS A 108 -13.34 -5.21 -16.70
N ASP A 109 -12.94 -6.10 -17.61
CA ASP A 109 -13.87 -6.80 -18.52
C ASP A 109 -14.81 -7.76 -17.78
N HIS A 110 -14.40 -8.22 -16.59
CA HIS A 110 -15.20 -9.14 -15.78
C HIS A 110 -15.92 -8.46 -14.61
N GLY A 111 -15.92 -7.12 -14.56
CA GLY A 111 -16.66 -6.35 -13.57
C GLY A 111 -16.13 -6.51 -12.14
N TYR A 112 -14.82 -6.68 -11.98
CA TYR A 112 -14.18 -6.59 -10.67
C TYR A 112 -14.05 -5.13 -10.26
N HIS A 113 -14.26 -4.88 -8.96
CA HIS A 113 -14.12 -3.54 -8.39
C HIS A 113 -12.92 -3.52 -7.44
N PRO A 114 -11.80 -2.91 -7.85
CA PRO A 114 -10.68 -2.70 -6.95
C PRO A 114 -11.09 -1.83 -5.76
N ILE A 115 -10.68 -2.26 -4.56
CA ILE A 115 -10.96 -1.59 -3.29
C ILE A 115 -9.67 -1.24 -2.57
N THR A 116 -9.74 -0.24 -1.71
CA THR A 116 -8.64 0.15 -0.84
C THR A 116 -8.48 -0.82 0.33
N MET A 117 -7.30 -0.83 0.95
CA MET A 117 -7.08 -1.56 2.21
C MET A 117 -7.94 -0.99 3.35
N GLN A 118 -8.32 0.29 3.31
CA GLN A 118 -9.24 0.87 4.29
C GLN A 118 -10.65 0.30 4.14
N GLU A 119 -11.16 0.16 2.92
CA GLU A 119 -12.47 -0.47 2.69
C GLU A 119 -12.46 -1.94 3.11
N LEU A 120 -11.37 -2.67 2.82
CA LEU A 120 -11.21 -4.03 3.32
C LEU A 120 -11.19 -4.09 4.85
N TYR A 121 -10.48 -3.17 5.51
CA TYR A 121 -10.45 -3.08 6.96
C TYR A 121 -11.85 -2.80 7.56
N ASP A 122 -12.58 -1.86 6.99
CA ASP A 122 -13.91 -1.49 7.44
C ASP A 122 -14.91 -2.63 7.25
N TYR A 123 -14.80 -3.36 6.13
CA TYR A 123 -15.57 -4.59 5.91
C TYR A 123 -15.28 -5.64 7.00
N VAL A 124 -13.99 -5.94 7.26
CA VAL A 124 -13.59 -6.99 8.21
C VAL A 124 -13.93 -6.64 9.66
N THR A 125 -13.78 -5.36 10.03
CA THR A 125 -13.90 -4.92 11.43
C THR A 125 -15.27 -4.38 11.81
N LYS A 126 -15.98 -3.77 10.85
CA LYS A 126 -17.26 -3.10 11.07
C LYS A 126 -18.42 -3.78 10.35
N GLY A 127 -18.16 -4.73 9.44
CA GLY A 127 -19.17 -5.37 8.61
C GLY A 127 -19.72 -4.46 7.51
N GLU A 128 -18.96 -3.45 7.08
CA GLU A 128 -19.37 -2.56 6.01
C GLU A 128 -19.47 -3.31 4.68
N LYS A 129 -20.38 -2.88 3.83
CA LYS A 129 -20.59 -3.49 2.53
C LYS A 129 -19.47 -3.08 1.57
N LEU A 130 -19.11 -4.01 0.66
CA LEU A 130 -18.19 -3.77 -0.42
C LEU A 130 -18.91 -3.78 -1.78
N PRO A 131 -18.32 -3.15 -2.81
CA PRO A 131 -18.83 -3.30 -4.18
C PRO A 131 -18.82 -4.77 -4.59
N SER A 132 -19.62 -5.14 -5.57
CA SER A 132 -19.63 -6.49 -6.13
C SER A 132 -18.23 -6.88 -6.66
N LYS A 133 -17.88 -8.17 -6.56
CA LYS A 133 -16.57 -8.69 -6.97
C LYS A 133 -15.38 -7.84 -6.50
N PRO A 134 -15.24 -7.59 -5.18
CA PRO A 134 -14.17 -6.75 -4.66
C PRO A 134 -12.80 -7.43 -4.81
N VAL A 135 -11.77 -6.65 -5.10
CA VAL A 135 -10.38 -7.11 -5.17
C VAL A 135 -9.43 -6.04 -4.65
N CYS A 136 -8.44 -6.41 -3.83
CA CYS A 136 -7.34 -5.53 -3.47
C CYS A 136 -6.16 -5.74 -4.42
N ILE A 137 -5.50 -4.67 -4.80
CA ILE A 137 -4.28 -4.70 -5.62
C ILE A 137 -3.15 -4.16 -4.76
N THR A 138 -2.10 -4.96 -4.54
CA THR A 138 -0.97 -4.59 -3.69
C THR A 138 0.36 -4.81 -4.40
N PHE A 139 1.30 -3.92 -4.14
CA PHE A 139 2.69 -4.02 -4.59
C PHE A 139 3.60 -3.88 -3.38
N ASP A 140 4.58 -4.75 -3.26
CA ASP A 140 5.47 -4.80 -2.12
C ASP A 140 6.86 -4.22 -2.45
N ASP A 141 7.62 -3.93 -1.41
CA ASP A 141 9.04 -3.55 -1.40
C ASP A 141 9.39 -2.12 -1.82
N GLY A 142 8.61 -1.45 -2.66
CA GLY A 142 8.93 -0.08 -3.10
C GLY A 142 9.94 0.01 -4.23
N TYR A 143 9.84 -0.88 -5.21
CA TYR A 143 10.66 -0.81 -6.44
C TYR A 143 10.32 0.41 -7.29
N LEU A 144 11.30 0.91 -8.05
CA LEU A 144 11.15 2.09 -8.92
C LEU A 144 10.07 1.90 -9.99
N ASP A 145 9.88 0.66 -10.48
CA ASP A 145 8.84 0.34 -11.45
C ASP A 145 7.42 0.58 -10.92
N SER A 146 7.22 0.56 -9.61
CA SER A 146 5.95 0.97 -9.00
C SER A 146 5.61 2.45 -9.30
N TYR A 147 6.63 3.30 -9.46
CA TYR A 147 6.43 4.70 -9.88
C TYR A 147 6.39 4.84 -11.41
N THR A 148 7.29 4.18 -12.13
CA THR A 148 7.46 4.40 -13.57
C THR A 148 6.46 3.65 -14.45
N ILE A 149 5.94 2.52 -13.97
CA ILE A 149 5.04 1.63 -14.72
C ILE A 149 3.68 1.49 -14.03
N VAL A 150 3.68 1.07 -12.75
CA VAL A 150 2.42 0.75 -12.05
C VAL A 150 1.58 2.01 -11.84
N TYR A 151 2.17 3.07 -11.32
CA TYR A 151 1.44 4.30 -10.99
C TYR A 151 0.70 4.92 -12.20
N PRO A 152 1.32 5.12 -13.38
CA PRO A 152 0.60 5.60 -14.55
C PRO A 152 -0.46 4.60 -15.04
N MET A 153 -0.17 3.29 -15.00
CA MET A 153 -1.14 2.27 -15.40
C MET A 153 -2.37 2.26 -14.51
N MET A 154 -2.21 2.28 -13.18
CA MET A 154 -3.33 2.30 -12.25
C MET A 154 -4.16 3.57 -12.38
N LYS A 155 -3.54 4.72 -12.69
CA LYS A 155 -4.27 5.97 -13.01
C LYS A 155 -5.08 5.83 -14.29
N GLU A 156 -4.55 5.20 -15.32
CA GLU A 156 -5.25 4.93 -16.58
C GLU A 156 -6.52 4.08 -16.36
N PHE A 157 -6.40 3.04 -15.52
CA PHE A 157 -7.53 2.18 -15.18
C PHE A 157 -8.49 2.79 -14.14
N GLY A 158 -8.07 3.84 -13.42
CA GLY A 158 -8.82 4.40 -12.30
C GLY A 158 -8.86 3.48 -11.08
N TYR A 159 -7.86 2.63 -10.91
CA TYR A 159 -7.82 1.62 -9.87
C TYR A 159 -7.06 2.08 -8.63
N PRO A 160 -7.69 2.03 -7.44
CA PRO A 160 -6.96 2.18 -6.19
C PRO A 160 -6.04 0.99 -5.97
N TRP A 161 -4.87 1.25 -5.42
CA TRP A 161 -3.91 0.21 -5.08
C TRP A 161 -3.09 0.60 -3.85
N THR A 162 -2.39 -0.37 -3.28
CA THR A 162 -1.57 -0.16 -2.08
C THR A 162 -0.12 -0.55 -2.36
N LEU A 163 0.79 0.33 -1.96
CA LEU A 163 2.22 0.08 -1.95
C LEU A 163 2.68 -0.17 -0.51
N PHE A 164 3.19 -1.38 -0.23
CA PHE A 164 3.85 -1.70 1.02
C PHE A 164 5.35 -1.42 0.90
N LEU A 165 5.82 -0.39 1.59
CA LEU A 165 7.14 0.21 1.42
C LEU A 165 8.14 -0.28 2.47
N ILE A 166 9.30 -0.80 2.04
CA ILE A 166 10.49 -0.96 2.88
C ILE A 166 11.16 0.40 3.02
N THR A 167 11.03 1.04 4.17
CA THR A 167 11.42 2.45 4.31
C THR A 167 12.93 2.66 4.29
N ASP A 168 13.71 1.66 4.69
CA ASP A 168 15.17 1.74 4.67
C ASP A 168 15.76 1.67 3.25
N ASP A 169 15.00 1.19 2.27
CA ASP A 169 15.45 1.06 0.88
C ASP A 169 15.25 2.34 0.04
N VAL A 170 14.47 3.29 0.53
CA VAL A 170 14.12 4.51 -0.22
C VAL A 170 15.38 5.31 -0.58
N GLY A 171 15.56 5.56 -1.87
CA GLY A 171 16.69 6.32 -2.41
C GLY A 171 18.05 5.62 -2.36
N LYS A 172 18.13 4.37 -1.86
CA LYS A 172 19.42 3.69 -1.65
C LYS A 172 19.99 3.01 -2.90
N SER A 173 19.19 2.77 -3.91
CA SER A 173 19.66 2.15 -5.14
C SER A 173 18.87 2.61 -6.38
N TYR A 174 19.42 2.39 -7.56
CA TYR A 174 18.83 2.84 -8.84
C TYR A 174 17.46 2.19 -9.14
N ASN A 175 17.13 1.09 -8.50
CA ASN A 175 15.85 0.38 -8.68
C ASN A 175 14.87 0.61 -7.51
N ARG A 176 15.12 1.59 -6.65
CA ARG A 176 14.23 2.00 -5.56
C ARG A 176 13.71 3.41 -5.77
N MET A 177 12.49 3.68 -5.33
CA MET A 177 11.90 5.01 -5.40
C MET A 177 12.59 5.99 -4.47
N THR A 178 12.55 7.28 -4.83
CA THR A 178 12.97 8.38 -3.96
C THR A 178 11.82 8.87 -3.10
N TRP A 179 12.12 9.68 -2.08
CA TRP A 179 11.09 10.30 -1.24
C TRP A 179 10.22 11.29 -2.02
N GLU A 180 10.77 11.97 -3.03
CA GLU A 180 10.04 12.89 -3.89
C GLU A 180 9.01 12.14 -4.74
N GLN A 181 9.38 11.00 -5.31
CA GLN A 181 8.46 10.14 -6.07
C GLN A 181 7.34 9.59 -5.18
N LEU A 182 7.68 9.12 -3.99
CA LEU A 182 6.69 8.67 -3.01
C LEU A 182 5.74 9.79 -2.59
N LYS A 183 6.28 11.01 -2.39
CA LYS A 183 5.45 12.19 -2.08
C LYS A 183 4.50 12.52 -3.22
N GLU A 184 4.95 12.54 -4.46
CA GLU A 184 4.10 12.79 -5.63
C GLU A 184 2.95 11.76 -5.69
N MET A 185 3.26 10.49 -5.51
CA MET A 185 2.26 9.42 -5.49
C MET A 185 1.26 9.60 -4.35
N ALA A 186 1.74 9.90 -3.15
CA ALA A 186 0.89 10.12 -1.98
C ALA A 186 -0.06 11.33 -2.15
N ASP A 187 0.45 12.41 -2.73
CA ASP A 187 -0.32 13.64 -2.96
C ASP A 187 -1.36 13.48 -4.08
N SER A 188 -1.15 12.53 -4.98
CA SER A 188 -2.07 12.29 -6.10
C SER A 188 -3.40 11.66 -5.69
N GLY A 189 -3.46 11.00 -4.55
CA GLY A 189 -4.60 10.20 -4.13
C GLY A 189 -4.84 8.93 -4.95
N ALA A 190 -3.90 8.53 -5.80
CA ALA A 190 -4.03 7.34 -6.65
C ALA A 190 -3.55 6.05 -5.96
N VAL A 191 -2.80 6.17 -4.85
CA VAL A 191 -2.19 5.05 -4.14
C VAL A 191 -2.28 5.22 -2.63
N THR A 192 -2.46 4.12 -1.92
CA THR A 192 -2.22 4.05 -0.47
C THR A 192 -0.79 3.60 -0.22
N ILE A 193 0.01 4.40 0.47
CA ILE A 193 1.36 4.02 0.90
C ILE A 193 1.27 3.45 2.31
N ALA A 194 1.69 2.20 2.46
CA ALA A 194 1.66 1.44 3.69
C ALA A 194 3.06 0.93 4.06
N ASN A 195 3.22 0.42 5.27
CA ASN A 195 4.51 -0.02 5.80
C ASN A 195 4.80 -1.50 5.50
N HIS A 196 6.03 -1.79 5.05
CA HIS A 196 6.57 -3.15 4.88
C HIS A 196 7.81 -3.39 5.74
N THR A 197 7.80 -2.92 6.98
CA THR A 197 8.91 -2.88 7.92
C THR A 197 10.05 -1.92 7.50
N LEU A 198 11.00 -1.71 8.40
CA LEU A 198 12.16 -0.85 8.13
C LEU A 198 13.08 -1.47 7.06
N SER A 199 13.46 -2.74 7.21
CA SER A 199 14.53 -3.39 6.44
C SER A 199 14.20 -4.81 5.98
N HIS A 200 12.92 -5.16 5.92
CA HIS A 200 12.41 -6.45 5.49
C HIS A 200 13.06 -7.67 6.22
N PRO A 201 13.19 -7.64 7.57
CA PRO A 201 13.79 -8.75 8.29
C PRO A 201 12.87 -9.96 8.30
N LYS A 202 13.45 -11.15 8.34
CA LYS A 202 12.69 -12.36 8.64
C LYS A 202 12.23 -12.33 10.10
N LEU A 203 10.98 -11.93 10.34
CA LEU A 203 10.45 -11.64 11.67
C LEU A 203 10.61 -12.80 12.68
N HIS A 204 10.60 -14.05 12.21
CA HIS A 204 10.81 -15.22 13.08
C HIS A 204 12.25 -15.32 13.62
N ASN A 205 13.22 -14.64 12.98
CA ASN A 205 14.61 -14.64 13.42
C ASN A 205 14.91 -13.52 14.45
N LEU A 206 13.96 -12.60 14.67
CA LEU A 206 14.15 -11.53 15.63
C LEU A 206 14.01 -12.05 17.06
N PRO A 207 14.98 -11.74 17.96
CA PRO A 207 15.08 -12.40 19.26
C PRO A 207 14.02 -11.96 20.27
N THR A 208 13.46 -10.76 20.13
CA THR A 208 12.46 -10.24 21.07
C THR A 208 11.17 -9.81 20.37
N ARG A 209 10.08 -9.71 21.16
CA ARG A 209 8.81 -9.20 20.67
C ARG A 209 8.89 -7.73 20.24
N ALA A 210 9.78 -6.94 20.86
CA ALA A 210 9.98 -5.53 20.53
C ALA A 210 10.69 -5.33 19.19
N GLU A 211 11.41 -6.37 18.71
CA GLU A 211 12.13 -6.36 17.43
C GLU A 211 11.32 -6.98 16.28
N LYS A 212 10.16 -7.57 16.56
CA LYS A 212 9.20 -8.12 15.61
C LYS A 212 8.10 -7.12 15.26
#